data_20be37874b32f1c9180ef3d2736a581b
#
_entry.id   20be37874b32f1c9180ef3d2736a581b
#
_cell.length_a   1.000
_cell.length_b   1.000
_cell.length_c   1.000
_cell.angle_alpha   90.00
_cell.angle_beta   90.00
_cell.angle_gamma   90.00
#
_symmetry.space_group_name_H-M   'P 1'
#
loop_
_entity.id
_entity.type
_entity.pdbx_description
1 polymer ?
#
loop_
_entity_poly.entity_id
_entity_poly.type
_entity_poly.pdbx_seq_one_letter_code
_entity_poly.pdbx_strand_id
1 'polypeptide(L)'
;SPATLAYTAWDLAEASEGRFILGLGTQVKPHIERRFGMPWPDSPVGKMRELITAVRAFWNAWQTGERLNFRGEYYKLTLMSPFFNPGPIDHPQIPVYIAGVNTGLCRLAGELADGFHAHPYHSPRYLREVVRPALAEGAARAGRPVEAISLSTTVFAVTDPQEAEFVRSQIAFYAS
;
A
#
# COMPACT_ATOMS: atom_id res chain seq x y z
N SER A 1 -9.66 -8.23 5.62
CA SER A 1 -10.70 -7.69 4.71
C SER A 1 -10.52 -6.18 4.55
N PRO A 2 -11.10 -5.55 3.49
CA PRO A 2 -11.08 -4.09 3.37
C PRO A 2 -11.67 -3.38 4.58
N ALA A 3 -12.77 -3.90 5.13
CA ALA A 3 -13.41 -3.33 6.32
C ALA A 3 -12.48 -3.32 7.53
N THR A 4 -11.83 -4.44 7.84
CA THR A 4 -10.89 -4.53 8.97
C THR A 4 -9.75 -3.52 8.82
N LEU A 5 -9.16 -3.41 7.62
CA LEU A 5 -8.12 -2.43 7.35
C LEU A 5 -8.62 -0.99 7.49
N ALA A 6 -9.84 -0.72 7.00
CA ALA A 6 -10.44 0.60 7.09
C ALA A 6 -10.62 1.04 8.54
N TYR A 7 -11.21 0.20 9.40
CA TYR A 7 -11.37 0.49 10.83
C TYR A 7 -10.03 0.69 11.53
N THR A 8 -9.10 -0.28 11.35
CA THR A 8 -7.78 -0.17 12.00
C THR A 8 -7.05 1.11 11.61
N ALA A 9 -7.08 1.47 10.32
CA ALA A 9 -6.42 2.69 9.86
C ALA A 9 -7.12 3.96 10.35
N TRP A 10 -8.45 3.94 10.48
CA TRP A 10 -9.25 5.04 11.00
C TRP A 10 -8.93 5.33 12.45
N ASP A 11 -8.96 4.30 13.29
CA ASP A 11 -8.62 4.40 14.71
C ASP A 11 -7.16 4.86 14.93
N LEU A 12 -6.22 4.35 14.12
CA LEU A 12 -4.81 4.75 14.21
C LEU A 12 -4.58 6.16 13.69
N ALA A 13 -5.33 6.63 12.69
CA ALA A 13 -5.25 8.01 12.21
C ALA A 13 -5.72 8.99 13.28
N GLU A 14 -6.84 8.70 13.94
CA GLU A 14 -7.34 9.49 15.05
C GLU A 14 -6.36 9.49 16.23
N ALA A 15 -5.97 8.31 16.72
CA ALA A 15 -5.06 8.16 17.85
C ALA A 15 -3.67 8.76 17.63
N SER A 16 -3.23 8.85 16.38
CA SER A 16 -1.94 9.44 16.00
C SER A 16 -2.02 10.91 15.61
N GLU A 17 -3.22 11.52 15.67
CA GLU A 17 -3.43 12.91 15.21
C GLU A 17 -2.93 13.10 13.75
N GLY A 18 -3.30 12.17 12.86
CA GLY A 18 -2.99 12.22 11.43
C GLY A 18 -1.56 11.79 11.04
N ARG A 19 -0.76 11.28 11.97
CA ARG A 19 0.62 10.82 11.66
C ARG A 19 0.69 9.40 11.09
N PHE A 20 -0.41 8.64 11.11
CA PHE A 20 -0.46 7.27 10.62
C PHE A 20 -0.39 7.21 9.08
N ILE A 21 0.35 6.25 8.56
CA ILE A 21 0.43 5.89 7.14
C ILE A 21 0.03 4.43 6.98
N LEU A 22 -0.94 4.15 6.11
CA LEU A 22 -1.35 2.77 5.80
C LEU A 22 -0.42 2.17 4.74
N GLY A 23 0.48 1.26 5.14
CA GLY A 23 1.32 0.49 4.23
C GLY A 23 0.66 -0.80 3.78
N LEU A 24 0.61 -1.05 2.47
CA LEU A 24 0.01 -2.24 1.86
C LEU A 24 0.98 -2.93 0.90
N GLY A 25 0.95 -4.27 0.89
CA GLY A 25 1.73 -5.09 -0.03
C GLY A 25 0.97 -6.36 -0.43
N THR A 26 1.27 -6.89 -1.62
CA THR A 26 0.60 -8.09 -2.14
C THR A 26 1.12 -9.39 -1.52
N GLN A 27 2.24 -9.34 -0.84
CA GLN A 27 3.00 -10.55 -0.49
C GLN A 27 3.41 -11.34 -1.76
N VAL A 28 3.94 -12.53 -1.58
CA VAL A 28 4.29 -13.45 -2.67
C VAL A 28 3.43 -14.71 -2.62
N LYS A 29 3.19 -15.31 -3.79
CA LYS A 29 2.28 -16.46 -3.95
C LYS A 29 2.49 -17.58 -2.94
N PRO A 30 3.73 -18.08 -2.68
CA PRO A 30 3.92 -19.16 -1.71
C PRO A 30 3.46 -18.82 -0.29
N HIS A 31 3.64 -17.57 0.16
CA HIS A 31 3.17 -17.15 1.47
C HIS A 31 1.64 -17.05 1.52
N ILE A 32 1.01 -16.51 0.48
CA ILE A 32 -0.46 -16.43 0.42
C ILE A 32 -1.07 -17.81 0.46
N GLU A 33 -0.60 -18.74 -0.39
CA GLU A 33 -1.21 -20.07 -0.50
C GLU A 33 -0.84 -21.01 0.65
N ARG A 34 0.46 -21.10 0.98
CA ARG A 34 0.95 -22.15 1.90
C ARG A 34 1.05 -21.72 3.35
N ARG A 35 1.17 -20.40 3.61
CA ARG A 35 1.26 -19.88 4.97
C ARG A 35 -0.07 -19.31 5.47
N PHE A 36 -0.80 -18.59 4.61
CA PHE A 36 -2.07 -17.96 4.97
C PHE A 36 -3.30 -18.74 4.51
N GLY A 37 -3.12 -19.82 3.72
CA GLY A 37 -4.21 -20.69 3.26
C GLY A 37 -5.23 -19.98 2.36
N MET A 38 -4.81 -18.93 1.65
CA MET A 38 -5.67 -18.13 0.80
C MET A 38 -5.32 -18.34 -0.69
N PRO A 39 -6.29 -18.27 -1.61
CA PRO A 39 -5.98 -18.36 -3.03
C PRO A 39 -5.19 -17.13 -3.51
N TRP A 40 -4.20 -17.38 -4.36
CA TRP A 40 -3.52 -16.31 -5.07
C TRP A 40 -4.47 -15.71 -6.12
N PRO A 41 -4.63 -14.39 -6.17
CA PRO A 41 -5.56 -13.76 -7.12
C PRO A 41 -5.00 -13.80 -8.56
N ASP A 42 -5.89 -13.87 -9.55
CA ASP A 42 -5.52 -13.82 -10.96
C ASP A 42 -4.82 -12.51 -11.33
N SER A 43 -5.26 -11.40 -10.74
CA SER A 43 -4.60 -10.10 -10.85
C SER A 43 -4.26 -9.52 -9.48
N PRO A 44 -3.04 -9.73 -8.95
CA PRO A 44 -2.61 -9.13 -7.68
C PRO A 44 -2.67 -7.60 -7.69
N VAL A 45 -2.33 -6.98 -8.83
CA VAL A 45 -2.40 -5.51 -9.02
C VAL A 45 -3.86 -5.03 -9.02
N GLY A 46 -4.75 -5.75 -9.73
CA GLY A 46 -6.18 -5.44 -9.75
C GLY A 46 -6.81 -5.57 -8.36
N LYS A 47 -6.49 -6.64 -7.64
CA LYS A 47 -6.98 -6.84 -6.26
C LYS A 47 -6.46 -5.77 -5.30
N MET A 48 -5.20 -5.33 -5.43
CA MET A 48 -4.64 -4.23 -4.64
C MET A 48 -5.34 -2.91 -4.96
N ARG A 49 -5.61 -2.64 -6.24
CA ARG A 49 -6.41 -1.48 -6.67
C ARG A 49 -7.76 -1.44 -5.96
N GLU A 50 -8.50 -2.54 -6.05
CA GLU A 50 -9.81 -2.63 -5.40
C GLU A 50 -9.73 -2.54 -3.88
N LEU A 51 -8.72 -3.14 -3.26
CA LEU A 51 -8.51 -3.05 -1.82
C LEU A 51 -8.39 -1.59 -1.38
N ILE A 52 -7.54 -0.80 -2.04
CA ILE A 52 -7.32 0.60 -1.69
C ILE A 52 -8.58 1.44 -1.94
N THR A 53 -9.23 1.26 -3.09
CA THR A 53 -10.45 2.01 -3.40
C THR A 53 -11.61 1.63 -2.49
N ALA A 54 -11.71 0.35 -2.09
CA ALA A 54 -12.70 -0.13 -1.12
C ALA A 54 -12.47 0.45 0.28
N VAL A 55 -11.22 0.49 0.75
CA VAL A 55 -10.86 1.13 2.03
C VAL A 55 -11.21 2.61 2.02
N ARG A 56 -10.86 3.33 0.96
CA ARG A 56 -11.22 4.75 0.81
C ARG A 56 -12.73 4.99 0.72
N ALA A 57 -13.50 4.03 0.16
CA ALA A 57 -14.95 4.11 0.14
C ALA A 57 -15.56 4.02 1.57
N PHE A 58 -14.97 3.20 2.46
CA PHE A 58 -15.35 3.21 3.87
C PHE A 58 -15.07 4.55 4.53
N TRP A 59 -13.84 5.06 4.39
CA TRP A 59 -13.44 6.35 4.98
C TRP A 59 -14.32 7.50 4.49
N ASN A 60 -14.62 7.53 3.19
CA ASN A 60 -15.54 8.53 2.65
C ASN A 60 -16.94 8.41 3.28
N ALA A 61 -17.48 7.18 3.35
CA ALA A 61 -18.80 6.96 3.94
C ALA A 61 -18.86 7.38 5.42
N TRP A 62 -17.81 7.13 6.19
CA TRP A 62 -17.74 7.52 7.60
C TRP A 62 -17.56 9.03 7.77
N GLN A 63 -16.75 9.67 6.92
CA GLN A 63 -16.48 11.10 7.01
C GLN A 63 -17.65 11.95 6.54
N THR A 64 -18.34 11.53 5.47
CA THR A 64 -19.38 12.35 4.84
C THR A 64 -20.81 11.95 5.21
N GLY A 65 -21.00 10.74 5.75
CA GLY A 65 -22.32 10.15 5.95
C GLY A 65 -22.95 9.58 4.66
N GLU A 66 -22.23 9.59 3.54
CA GLU A 66 -22.71 9.00 2.29
C GLU A 66 -22.88 7.48 2.41
N ARG A 67 -23.79 6.94 1.60
CA ARG A 67 -24.05 5.50 1.60
C ARG A 67 -22.85 4.74 1.03
N LEU A 68 -22.33 3.77 1.80
CA LEU A 68 -21.36 2.82 1.29
C LEU A 68 -21.95 1.98 0.14
N ASN A 69 -21.36 2.10 -1.06
CA ASN A 69 -21.78 1.34 -2.23
C ASN A 69 -20.58 1.05 -3.14
N PHE A 70 -19.71 0.15 -2.71
CA PHE A 70 -18.57 -0.31 -3.49
C PHE A 70 -18.90 -1.66 -4.15
N ARG A 71 -18.71 -1.75 -5.48
CA ARG A 71 -18.98 -2.97 -6.27
C ARG A 71 -17.83 -3.19 -7.24
N GLY A 72 -16.91 -4.05 -6.87
CA GLY A 72 -15.79 -4.47 -7.68
C GLY A 72 -15.85 -5.96 -8.05
N GLU A 73 -14.79 -6.43 -8.64
CA GLU A 73 -14.58 -7.83 -8.99
C GLU A 73 -14.28 -8.68 -7.74
N TYR A 74 -13.38 -8.17 -6.87
CA TYR A 74 -12.92 -8.86 -5.66
C TYR A 74 -13.76 -8.54 -4.43
N TYR A 75 -14.37 -7.34 -4.37
CA TYR A 75 -15.09 -6.88 -3.19
C TYR A 75 -16.45 -6.27 -3.53
N LYS A 76 -17.47 -6.62 -2.74
CA LYS A 76 -18.81 -6.01 -2.78
C LYS A 76 -19.19 -5.58 -1.38
N LEU A 77 -19.23 -4.26 -1.15
CA LEU A 77 -19.38 -3.63 0.16
C LEU A 77 -20.49 -2.60 0.08
N THR A 78 -21.70 -3.01 0.50
CA THR A 78 -22.91 -2.21 0.31
C THR A 78 -23.73 -2.05 1.58
N LEU A 79 -23.19 -2.55 2.70
CA LEU A 79 -23.85 -2.49 4.01
C LEU A 79 -23.00 -1.67 4.98
N MET A 80 -23.57 -0.57 5.46
CA MET A 80 -23.07 0.22 6.58
C MET A 80 -24.28 0.70 7.36
N SER A 81 -24.50 0.10 8.53
CA SER A 81 -25.55 0.58 9.44
C SER A 81 -24.96 1.64 10.40
N PRO A 82 -25.79 2.50 10.98
CA PRO A 82 -25.32 3.50 11.95
C PRO A 82 -24.54 2.89 13.12
N PHE A 83 -24.87 1.68 13.53
CA PHE A 83 -24.19 0.98 14.62
C PHE A 83 -22.71 0.67 14.31
N PHE A 84 -22.38 0.43 13.04
CA PHE A 84 -21.01 0.13 12.60
C PHE A 84 -20.28 1.31 12.01
N ASN A 85 -20.90 2.50 11.99
CA ASN A 85 -20.25 3.71 11.51
C ASN A 85 -19.53 4.40 12.69
N PRO A 86 -18.18 4.49 12.68
CA PRO A 86 -17.43 5.14 13.74
C PRO A 86 -17.60 6.68 13.77
N GLY A 87 -18.16 7.25 12.70
CA GLY A 87 -18.27 8.69 12.52
C GLY A 87 -17.02 9.35 11.93
N PRO A 88 -17.07 10.68 11.75
CA PRO A 88 -15.97 11.46 11.19
C PRO A 88 -14.83 11.63 12.19
N ILE A 89 -13.61 11.86 11.68
CA ILE A 89 -12.41 12.19 12.45
C ILE A 89 -11.75 13.47 11.90
N ASP A 90 -10.86 14.09 12.68
CA ASP A 90 -10.20 15.35 12.31
C ASP A 90 -9.17 15.19 11.19
N HIS A 91 -8.60 13.99 11.04
CA HIS A 91 -7.54 13.66 10.05
C HIS A 91 -7.94 12.54 9.09
N PRO A 92 -8.98 12.72 8.23
CA PRO A 92 -9.51 11.66 7.38
C PRO A 92 -8.66 11.36 6.14
N GLN A 93 -7.68 12.21 5.79
CA GLN A 93 -6.77 12.01 4.66
C GLN A 93 -5.62 11.08 5.08
N ILE A 94 -5.91 9.79 5.23
CA ILE A 94 -4.91 8.80 5.62
C ILE A 94 -4.05 8.43 4.41
N PRO A 95 -2.73 8.71 4.43
CA PRO A 95 -1.86 8.35 3.32
C PRO A 95 -1.78 6.83 3.15
N VAL A 96 -1.84 6.36 1.89
CA VAL A 96 -1.69 4.96 1.53
C VAL A 96 -0.39 4.76 0.76
N TYR A 97 0.50 3.92 1.28
CA TYR A 97 1.74 3.53 0.61
C TYR A 97 1.64 2.10 0.10
N ILE A 98 2.13 1.85 -1.11
CA ILE A 98 2.22 0.50 -1.69
C ILE A 98 3.67 0.04 -1.63
N ALA A 99 3.91 -1.16 -1.08
CA ALA A 99 5.19 -1.84 -1.18
C ALA A 99 5.18 -2.81 -2.36
N GLY A 100 6.27 -2.83 -3.13
CA GLY A 100 6.37 -3.72 -4.28
C GLY A 100 7.75 -3.71 -4.96
N VAL A 101 7.91 -4.64 -5.91
CA VAL A 101 9.17 -4.82 -6.64
C VAL A 101 9.00 -4.68 -8.16
N ASN A 102 7.78 -4.83 -8.70
CA ASN A 102 7.54 -4.82 -10.13
C ASN A 102 6.87 -3.52 -10.62
N THR A 103 6.99 -3.28 -11.91
CA THR A 103 6.46 -2.07 -12.56
C THR A 103 4.93 -1.96 -12.47
N GLY A 104 4.20 -3.08 -12.35
CA GLY A 104 2.74 -3.07 -12.19
C GLY A 104 2.31 -2.39 -10.90
N LEU A 105 2.96 -2.72 -9.76
CA LEU A 105 2.69 -2.06 -8.48
C LEU A 105 3.22 -0.62 -8.44
N CYS A 106 4.35 -0.34 -9.13
CA CYS A 106 4.84 1.04 -9.27
C CYS A 106 3.81 1.92 -10.02
N ARG A 107 3.28 1.45 -11.16
CA ARG A 107 2.23 2.17 -11.90
C ARG A 107 0.98 2.35 -11.05
N LEU A 108 0.54 1.31 -10.35
CA LEU A 108 -0.61 1.41 -9.45
C LEU A 108 -0.39 2.45 -8.36
N ALA A 109 0.81 2.51 -7.77
CA ALA A 109 1.13 3.54 -6.79
C ALA A 109 1.08 4.93 -7.42
N GLY A 110 1.63 5.10 -8.61
CA GLY A 110 1.51 6.33 -9.39
C GLY A 110 0.06 6.76 -9.60
N GLU A 111 -0.81 5.83 -9.92
CA GLU A 111 -2.21 6.13 -10.22
C GLU A 111 -3.02 6.55 -8.98
N LEU A 112 -2.81 5.91 -7.82
CA LEU A 112 -3.74 6.09 -6.70
C LEU A 112 -3.15 6.07 -5.28
N ALA A 113 -1.87 5.76 -5.10
CA ALA A 113 -1.25 5.79 -3.77
C ALA A 113 -0.60 7.15 -3.47
N ASP A 114 -0.34 7.41 -2.19
CA ASP A 114 0.34 8.61 -1.72
C ASP A 114 1.85 8.38 -1.59
N GLY A 115 2.27 7.11 -1.62
CA GLY A 115 3.66 6.74 -1.65
C GLY A 115 3.92 5.32 -2.15
N PHE A 116 5.18 5.08 -2.51
CA PHE A 116 5.69 3.77 -2.88
C PHE A 116 6.91 3.43 -2.02
N HIS A 117 6.87 2.26 -1.38
CA HIS A 117 7.97 1.74 -0.58
C HIS A 117 8.73 0.69 -1.40
N ALA A 118 9.93 1.07 -1.87
CA ALA A 118 10.78 0.17 -2.64
C ALA A 118 11.39 -0.91 -1.73
N HIS A 119 11.47 -2.14 -2.24
CA HIS A 119 12.09 -3.26 -1.53
C HIS A 119 13.56 -2.95 -1.20
N PRO A 120 14.08 -3.32 0.00
CA PRO A 120 15.46 -3.00 0.39
C PRO A 120 16.53 -3.61 -0.52
N TYR A 121 16.25 -4.73 -1.17
CA TYR A 121 17.14 -5.32 -2.17
C TYR A 121 16.92 -4.69 -3.55
N HIS A 122 17.56 -3.54 -3.75
CA HIS A 122 17.52 -2.77 -5.00
C HIS A 122 18.84 -2.03 -5.23
N SER A 123 19.01 -1.48 -6.43
CA SER A 123 20.13 -0.59 -6.75
C SER A 123 19.63 0.83 -7.05
N PRO A 124 20.46 1.87 -6.87
CA PRO A 124 20.13 3.23 -7.30
C PRO A 124 19.77 3.32 -8.79
N ARG A 125 20.39 2.47 -9.61
CA ARG A 125 20.08 2.36 -11.03
C ARG A 125 18.65 1.87 -11.25
N TYR A 126 18.23 0.81 -10.55
CA TYR A 126 16.86 0.28 -10.65
C TYR A 126 15.81 1.33 -10.24
N LEU A 127 16.07 2.08 -9.17
CA LEU A 127 15.18 3.15 -8.75
C LEU A 127 15.04 4.24 -9.83
N ARG A 128 16.15 4.65 -10.48
CA ARG A 128 16.13 5.69 -11.50
C ARG A 128 15.52 5.22 -12.83
N GLU A 129 15.89 4.01 -13.28
CA GLU A 129 15.58 3.56 -14.63
C GLU A 129 14.27 2.74 -14.71
N VAL A 130 13.76 2.21 -13.59
CA VAL A 130 12.57 1.35 -13.57
C VAL A 130 11.48 1.92 -12.67
N VAL A 131 11.78 2.15 -11.38
CA VAL A 131 10.73 2.53 -10.41
C VAL A 131 10.18 3.92 -10.71
N ARG A 132 11.04 4.94 -10.81
CA ARG A 132 10.60 6.32 -11.06
C ARG A 132 9.83 6.49 -12.37
N PRO A 133 10.28 5.94 -13.51
CA PRO A 133 9.49 6.00 -14.74
C PRO A 133 8.13 5.31 -14.64
N ALA A 134 8.05 4.16 -13.97
CA ALA A 134 6.79 3.46 -13.79
C ALA A 134 5.81 4.21 -12.87
N LEU A 135 6.30 4.86 -11.80
CA LEU A 135 5.50 5.77 -10.97
C LEU A 135 4.97 6.95 -11.80
N ALA A 136 5.84 7.58 -12.60
CA ALA A 136 5.47 8.70 -13.45
C ALA A 136 4.42 8.31 -14.50
N GLU A 137 4.57 7.13 -15.12
CA GLU A 137 3.58 6.59 -16.06
C GLU A 137 2.20 6.42 -15.39
N GLY A 138 2.17 5.85 -14.19
CA GLY A 138 0.94 5.69 -13.42
C GLY A 138 0.31 7.03 -13.04
N ALA A 139 1.11 7.97 -12.56
CA ALA A 139 0.66 9.32 -12.21
C ALA A 139 0.07 10.06 -13.41
N ALA A 140 0.73 10.00 -14.56
CA ALA A 140 0.25 10.60 -15.80
C ALA A 140 -1.10 10.04 -16.25
N ARG A 141 -1.32 8.72 -16.13
CA ARG A 141 -2.61 8.07 -16.44
C ARG A 141 -3.76 8.57 -15.56
N ALA A 142 -3.45 8.94 -14.34
CA ALA A 142 -4.43 9.45 -13.37
C ALA A 142 -4.51 10.99 -13.34
N GLY A 143 -3.76 11.68 -14.19
CA GLY A 143 -3.69 13.15 -14.20
C GLY A 143 -3.11 13.75 -12.91
N ARG A 144 -2.22 13.02 -12.23
CA ARG A 144 -1.60 13.44 -10.97
C ARG A 144 -0.15 13.89 -11.19
N PRO A 145 0.35 14.88 -10.43
CA PRO A 145 1.77 15.19 -10.43
C PRO A 145 2.55 14.06 -9.74
N VAL A 146 3.64 13.61 -10.36
CA VAL A 146 4.47 12.53 -9.78
C VAL A 146 5.15 12.95 -8.47
N GLU A 147 5.34 14.23 -8.28
CA GLU A 147 5.91 14.85 -7.08
C GLU A 147 5.02 14.69 -5.84
N ALA A 148 3.73 14.43 -6.04
CA ALA A 148 2.78 14.13 -4.95
C ALA A 148 2.96 12.71 -4.40
N ILE A 149 3.81 11.87 -5.02
CA ILE A 149 4.02 10.48 -4.62
C ILE A 149 5.36 10.36 -3.93
N SER A 150 5.34 10.07 -2.63
CA SER A 150 6.57 9.83 -1.87
C SER A 150 7.22 8.51 -2.29
N LEU A 151 8.50 8.56 -2.66
CA LEU A 151 9.29 7.35 -2.86
C LEU A 151 10.19 7.13 -1.65
N SER A 152 9.90 6.08 -0.88
CA SER A 152 10.71 5.68 0.27
C SER A 152 11.41 4.35 0.01
N THR A 153 12.54 4.14 0.66
CA THR A 153 13.30 2.90 0.59
C THR A 153 14.05 2.64 1.88
N THR A 154 14.17 1.36 2.22
CA THR A 154 15.07 0.90 3.27
C THR A 154 16.44 0.64 2.64
N VAL A 155 17.50 0.95 3.36
CA VAL A 155 18.88 0.66 2.97
C VAL A 155 19.56 -0.19 4.03
N PHE A 156 20.44 -1.09 3.60
CA PHE A 156 21.34 -1.77 4.51
C PHE A 156 22.49 -0.83 4.86
N ALA A 157 22.66 -0.53 6.14
CA ALA A 157 23.74 0.32 6.63
C ALA A 157 24.65 -0.51 7.53
N VAL A 158 25.97 -0.30 7.41
CA VAL A 158 26.98 -0.88 8.29
C VAL A 158 27.58 0.28 9.09
N THR A 159 27.31 0.29 10.38
CA THR A 159 27.81 1.34 11.31
C THR A 159 29.07 0.88 12.07
N ASP A 160 29.25 -0.43 12.17
CA ASP A 160 30.43 -1.07 12.77
C ASP A 160 30.95 -2.16 11.81
N PRO A 161 32.28 -2.27 11.57
CA PRO A 161 32.84 -3.34 10.76
C PRO A 161 32.43 -4.76 11.18
N GLN A 162 32.13 -4.99 12.45
CA GLN A 162 31.66 -6.29 12.96
C GLN A 162 30.27 -6.65 12.46
N GLU A 163 29.45 -5.67 12.09
CA GLU A 163 28.10 -5.88 11.53
C GLU A 163 28.11 -6.26 10.04
N ALA A 164 29.23 -6.08 9.35
CA ALA A 164 29.33 -6.27 7.91
C ALA A 164 28.94 -7.71 7.48
N GLU A 165 29.31 -8.72 8.24
CA GLU A 165 28.97 -10.12 7.93
C GLU A 165 27.47 -10.39 8.10
N PHE A 166 26.88 -9.85 9.16
CA PHE A 166 25.43 -9.94 9.36
C PHE A 166 24.67 -9.26 8.21
N VAL A 167 25.06 -8.05 7.82
CA VAL A 167 24.43 -7.34 6.70
C VAL A 167 24.58 -8.10 5.38
N ARG A 168 25.77 -8.69 5.10
CA ARG A 168 25.95 -9.57 3.93
C ARG A 168 25.02 -10.76 3.95
N SER A 169 24.80 -11.39 5.10
CA SER A 169 23.89 -12.54 5.23
C SER A 169 22.44 -12.13 4.93
N GLN A 170 22.01 -10.94 5.36
CA GLN A 170 20.67 -10.41 5.04
C GLN A 170 20.51 -10.15 3.55
N ILE A 171 21.53 -9.56 2.89
CA ILE A 171 21.51 -9.33 1.44
C ILE A 171 21.47 -10.68 0.69
N ALA A 172 22.26 -11.67 1.10
CA ALA A 172 22.28 -13.00 0.50
C ALA A 172 20.90 -13.69 0.58
N PHE A 173 20.19 -13.54 1.71
CA PHE A 173 18.84 -14.06 1.88
C PHE A 173 17.85 -13.52 0.81
N TYR A 174 17.96 -12.26 0.42
CA TYR A 174 17.11 -11.67 -0.63
C TYR A 174 17.55 -12.04 -2.05
N ALA A 175 18.78 -12.53 -2.22
CA ALA A 175 19.32 -12.92 -3.52
C ALA A 175 19.07 -14.42 -3.86
N SER A 176 18.64 -15.23 -2.89
CA SER A 176 18.34 -16.68 -3.05
C SER A 176 16.87 -16.88 -3.40
#